data_fe7ac270b51f2570a8e8313006a2783e
#
_entry.id   fe7ac270b51f2570a8e8313006a2783e
#
_cell.length_a   1.000
_cell.length_b   1.000
_cell.length_c   1.000
_cell.angle_alpha   90.00
_cell.angle_beta   90.00
_cell.angle_gamma   90.00
#
_symmetry.space_group_name_H-M   'P 1'
#
loop_
_entity.id
_entity.type
_entity.pdbx_description
1 polymer ?
#
loop_
_entity_poly.entity_id
_entity_poly.type
_entity_poly.pdbx_seq_one_letter_code
_entity_poly.pdbx_strand_id
1 'polypeptide(L)'
;LLVACTDDIAVRTPLEKLLEKRRQCWLIADLSWFEDKRYYSGLNDEICIYPTVNFTDFHDTATLHFSKKFFATYGSEPSRFAFIGYDQGAYVGLSAMAFGPNFVSSLPDATYEGLINSIHIRGGGSAPYNDGIRFVVIYEDTPHLFNQ
;
A
#
# COMPACT_ATOMS: atom_id res chain seq x y z
N LEU A 1 21.53 -0.58 1.95
CA LEU A 1 20.25 0.02 2.21
C LEU A 1 20.37 1.53 2.14
N LEU A 2 19.53 2.16 1.35
CA LEU A 2 19.35 3.61 1.27
C LEU A 2 17.89 3.91 1.64
N VAL A 3 17.67 4.90 2.50
CA VAL A 3 16.34 5.37 2.86
C VAL A 3 16.22 6.84 2.48
N ALA A 4 15.29 7.16 1.58
CA ALA A 4 15.03 8.51 1.11
C ALA A 4 13.62 8.93 1.55
N CYS A 5 13.55 9.82 2.54
CA CYS A 5 12.28 10.31 3.12
C CYS A 5 11.93 11.71 2.60
N THR A 6 12.28 12.02 1.36
CA THR A 6 12.02 13.34 0.78
C THR A 6 11.77 13.22 -0.72
N ASP A 7 10.92 14.08 -1.23
CA ASP A 7 10.67 14.31 -2.66
C ASP A 7 11.44 15.52 -3.22
N ASP A 8 12.26 16.19 -2.35
CA ASP A 8 13.05 17.33 -2.77
C ASP A 8 14.06 16.94 -3.86
N ILE A 9 13.90 17.54 -5.03
CA ILE A 9 14.74 17.28 -6.21
C ILE A 9 16.23 17.58 -5.97
N ALA A 10 16.53 18.49 -5.04
CA ALA A 10 17.92 18.81 -4.68
C ALA A 10 18.62 17.66 -3.95
N VAL A 11 17.85 16.83 -3.24
CA VAL A 11 18.35 15.62 -2.57
C VAL A 11 18.28 14.43 -3.52
N ARG A 12 17.23 14.33 -4.30
CA ARG A 12 16.97 13.24 -5.22
C ARG A 12 18.07 13.08 -6.27
N THR A 13 18.41 14.16 -6.99
CA THR A 13 19.41 14.11 -8.07
C THR A 13 20.80 13.60 -7.64
N PRO A 14 21.39 14.02 -6.51
CA PRO A 14 22.63 13.42 -6.01
C PRO A 14 22.52 11.95 -5.64
N LEU A 15 21.36 11.52 -5.08
CA LEU A 15 21.13 10.14 -4.69
C LEU A 15 21.00 9.22 -5.91
N GLU A 16 20.35 9.65 -6.97
CA GLU A 16 20.25 8.92 -8.24
C GLU A 16 21.65 8.66 -8.82
N LYS A 17 22.50 9.68 -8.86
CA LYS A 17 23.90 9.53 -9.31
C LYS A 17 24.73 8.60 -8.43
N LEU A 18 24.37 8.49 -7.15
CA LEU A 18 25.02 7.56 -6.23
C LEU A 18 24.55 6.11 -6.51
N LEU A 19 23.25 5.92 -6.78
CA LEU A 19 22.64 4.64 -7.09
C LEU A 19 23.21 4.10 -8.42
N GLU A 20 23.32 4.92 -9.47
CA GLU A 20 23.91 4.53 -10.76
C GLU A 20 25.33 3.93 -10.62
N LYS A 21 26.06 4.31 -9.57
CA LYS A 21 27.43 3.83 -9.31
C LYS A 21 27.48 2.59 -8.42
N ARG A 22 26.38 2.26 -7.75
CA ARG A 22 26.32 1.15 -6.80
C ARG A 22 25.35 0.10 -7.28
N ARG A 23 25.88 -1.05 -7.70
CA ARG A 23 25.06 -2.23 -8.01
C ARG A 23 24.58 -2.89 -6.71
N GLN A 24 23.35 -3.36 -6.68
CA GLN A 24 22.71 -4.08 -5.56
C GLN A 24 22.48 -3.19 -4.32
N CYS A 25 21.73 -2.14 -4.46
CA CYS A 25 21.29 -1.31 -3.36
C CYS A 25 19.77 -1.52 -3.13
N TRP A 26 19.36 -1.58 -1.87
CA TRP A 26 17.94 -1.49 -1.52
C TRP A 26 17.59 -0.03 -1.31
N LEU A 27 16.62 0.45 -2.06
CA LEU A 27 16.09 1.80 -1.92
C LEU A 27 14.72 1.74 -1.25
N ILE A 28 14.58 2.40 -0.10
CA ILE A 28 13.28 2.67 0.50
C ILE A 28 13.01 4.16 0.30
N ALA A 29 11.95 4.50 -0.41
CA ALA A 29 11.60 5.88 -0.74
C ALA A 29 10.09 6.09 -0.73
N ASP A 30 9.66 7.35 -0.81
CA ASP A 30 8.26 7.72 -0.99
C ASP A 30 7.77 7.34 -2.40
N LEU A 31 6.45 7.17 -2.54
CA LEU A 31 5.81 6.81 -3.81
C LEU A 31 6.15 7.80 -4.94
N SER A 32 6.35 9.08 -4.63
CA SER A 32 6.71 10.11 -5.61
C SER A 32 8.00 9.80 -6.39
N TRP A 33 8.90 9.00 -5.79
CA TRP A 33 10.12 8.54 -6.47
C TRP A 33 9.82 7.56 -7.60
N PHE A 34 8.68 6.90 -7.56
CA PHE A 34 8.31 5.82 -8.48
C PHE A 34 7.21 6.24 -9.47
N GLU A 35 6.64 7.43 -9.33
CA GLU A 35 5.65 7.97 -10.27
C GLU A 35 6.28 8.40 -11.60
N ASP A 36 7.55 8.75 -11.60
CA ASP A 36 8.28 9.14 -12.81
C ASP A 36 9.19 7.99 -13.30
N LYS A 37 8.72 7.31 -14.34
CA LYS A 37 9.43 6.17 -14.95
C LYS A 37 10.88 6.45 -15.35
N ARG A 38 11.24 7.72 -15.59
CA ARG A 38 12.62 8.11 -15.92
C ARG A 38 13.61 7.79 -14.80
N TYR A 39 13.12 7.67 -13.57
CA TYR A 39 13.96 7.51 -12.40
C TYR A 39 14.19 6.07 -12.00
N TYR A 40 13.28 5.15 -12.28
CA TYR A 40 13.50 3.74 -11.92
C TYR A 40 13.84 2.83 -13.12
N SER A 41 13.65 3.28 -14.36
CA SER A 41 14.08 2.51 -15.54
C SER A 41 15.59 2.30 -15.64
N GLY A 42 16.39 3.00 -14.84
CA GLY A 42 17.84 2.78 -14.72
C GLY A 42 18.27 1.93 -13.52
N LEU A 43 17.32 1.51 -12.67
CA LEU A 43 17.57 0.77 -11.42
C LEU A 43 17.44 -0.75 -11.62
N ASN A 44 17.80 -1.27 -12.78
CA ASN A 44 17.53 -2.65 -13.23
C ASN A 44 18.00 -3.78 -12.30
N ASP A 45 18.89 -3.50 -11.35
CA ASP A 45 19.40 -4.50 -10.38
C ASP A 45 19.10 -4.12 -8.92
N GLU A 46 18.25 -3.13 -8.69
CA GLU A 46 17.97 -2.59 -7.37
C GLU A 46 16.57 -2.92 -6.90
N ILE A 47 16.44 -3.30 -5.65
CA ILE A 47 15.13 -3.52 -5.04
C ILE A 47 14.62 -2.19 -4.50
N CYS A 48 13.56 -1.69 -5.11
CA CYS A 48 12.88 -0.46 -4.70
C CYS A 48 11.64 -0.79 -3.89
N ILE A 49 11.58 -0.27 -2.68
CA ILE A 49 10.46 -0.49 -1.75
C ILE A 49 9.88 0.87 -1.37
N TYR A 50 8.56 1.01 -1.39
CA TYR A 50 7.90 2.17 -0.81
C TYR A 50 6.78 1.78 0.16
N PRO A 51 6.72 2.44 1.33
CA PRO A 51 5.60 2.30 2.25
C PRO A 51 4.40 3.08 1.72
N THR A 52 3.22 2.50 1.85
CA THR A 52 1.96 3.16 1.49
C THR A 52 0.81 2.66 2.36
N VAL A 53 -0.17 3.50 2.55
CA VAL A 53 -1.42 3.11 3.25
C VAL A 53 -2.46 2.54 2.29
N ASN A 54 -2.29 2.79 0.99
CA ASN A 54 -3.24 2.34 -0.03
C ASN A 54 -2.50 1.84 -1.25
N PHE A 55 -2.62 0.55 -1.53
CA PHE A 55 -2.11 -0.04 -2.76
C PHE A 55 -3.06 -1.12 -3.25
N THR A 56 -3.50 -1.01 -4.49
CA THR A 56 -4.33 -2.01 -5.16
C THR A 56 -3.45 -2.88 -6.02
N ASP A 57 -3.30 -4.14 -5.63
CA ASP A 57 -2.61 -5.13 -6.47
C ASP A 57 -3.59 -5.73 -7.47
N PHE A 58 -3.49 -5.31 -8.73
CA PHE A 58 -4.33 -5.84 -9.80
C PHE A 58 -3.89 -7.23 -10.31
N HIS A 59 -2.84 -7.81 -9.75
CA HIS A 59 -2.47 -9.21 -9.98
C HIS A 59 -3.10 -10.15 -8.95
N ASP A 60 -3.60 -9.60 -7.84
CA ASP A 60 -4.30 -10.39 -6.82
C ASP A 60 -5.68 -10.84 -7.29
N THR A 61 -6.01 -12.10 -7.01
CA THR A 61 -7.26 -12.73 -7.44
C THR A 61 -8.50 -12.12 -6.77
N ALA A 62 -8.41 -11.72 -5.50
CA ALA A 62 -9.52 -11.10 -4.79
C ALA A 62 -9.83 -9.71 -5.35
N THR A 63 -8.79 -8.93 -5.66
CA THR A 63 -8.89 -7.62 -6.34
C THR A 63 -9.56 -7.75 -7.71
N LEU A 64 -9.13 -8.71 -8.52
CA LEU A 64 -9.73 -8.98 -9.82
C LEU A 64 -11.18 -9.44 -9.71
N HIS A 65 -11.50 -10.27 -8.72
CA HIS A 65 -12.87 -10.72 -8.48
C HIS A 65 -13.79 -9.56 -8.09
N PHE A 66 -13.34 -8.71 -7.17
CA PHE A 66 -14.06 -7.50 -6.79
C PHE A 66 -14.33 -6.59 -7.99
N SER A 67 -13.30 -6.30 -8.79
CA SER A 67 -13.41 -5.45 -9.98
C SER A 67 -14.43 -5.98 -10.97
N LYS A 68 -14.40 -7.27 -11.29
CA LYS A 68 -15.37 -7.92 -12.18
C LYS A 68 -16.80 -7.83 -11.63
N LYS A 69 -16.99 -8.09 -10.33
CA LYS A 69 -18.30 -8.02 -9.69
C LYS A 69 -18.83 -6.60 -9.64
N PHE A 70 -17.96 -5.62 -9.35
CA PHE A 70 -18.31 -4.21 -9.35
C PHE A 70 -18.75 -3.76 -10.75
N PHE A 71 -17.98 -4.10 -11.79
CA PHE A 71 -18.32 -3.78 -13.17
C PHE A 71 -19.65 -4.40 -13.60
N ALA A 72 -19.89 -5.66 -13.26
CA ALA A 72 -21.15 -6.33 -13.57
C ALA A 72 -22.37 -5.67 -12.90
N THR A 73 -22.16 -5.02 -11.74
CA THR A 73 -23.25 -4.38 -10.98
C THR A 73 -23.49 -2.93 -11.41
N TYR A 74 -22.41 -2.18 -11.68
CA TYR A 74 -22.47 -0.73 -11.90
C TYR A 74 -22.14 -0.29 -13.32
N GLY A 75 -21.65 -1.19 -14.18
CA GLY A 75 -21.31 -0.89 -15.57
C GLY A 75 -20.04 -0.02 -15.73
N SER A 76 -19.26 0.14 -14.67
CA SER A 76 -18.01 0.94 -14.68
C SER A 76 -16.95 0.26 -13.82
N GLU A 77 -15.67 0.57 -14.11
CA GLU A 77 -14.57 0.11 -13.27
C GLU A 77 -14.61 0.74 -11.88
N PRO A 78 -14.23 0.00 -10.82
CA PRO A 78 -14.17 0.54 -9.48
C PRO A 78 -13.10 1.62 -9.38
N SER A 79 -13.50 2.78 -8.83
CA SER A 79 -12.54 3.81 -8.46
C SER A 79 -11.76 3.43 -7.21
N ARG A 80 -10.67 4.13 -6.91
CA ARG A 80 -9.94 3.98 -5.64
C ARG A 80 -10.86 4.04 -4.42
N PHE A 81 -11.87 4.92 -4.44
CA PHE A 81 -12.81 5.07 -3.35
C PHE A 81 -13.77 3.88 -3.21
N ALA A 82 -14.07 3.16 -4.30
CA ALA A 82 -14.85 1.92 -4.22
C ALA A 82 -14.09 0.82 -3.48
N PHE A 83 -12.80 0.66 -3.71
CA PHE A 83 -11.94 -0.26 -2.97
C PHE A 83 -11.83 0.13 -1.49
N ILE A 84 -11.59 1.41 -1.19
CA ILE A 84 -11.52 1.90 0.20
C ILE A 84 -12.84 1.65 0.93
N GLY A 85 -13.99 1.96 0.30
CA GLY A 85 -15.30 1.74 0.89
C GLY A 85 -15.62 0.26 1.13
N TYR A 86 -15.19 -0.61 0.22
CA TYR A 86 -15.30 -2.06 0.38
C TYR A 86 -14.50 -2.54 1.61
N ASP A 87 -13.23 -2.17 1.70
CA ASP A 87 -12.36 -2.59 2.81
C ASP A 87 -12.87 -2.09 4.16
N GLN A 88 -13.28 -0.82 4.24
CA GLN A 88 -13.84 -0.26 5.46
C GLN A 88 -15.14 -0.94 5.87
N GLY A 89 -16.03 -1.19 4.90
CA GLY A 89 -17.29 -1.90 5.15
C GLY A 89 -17.06 -3.34 5.60
N ALA A 90 -16.12 -4.04 4.97
CA ALA A 90 -15.75 -5.40 5.35
C ALA A 90 -15.13 -5.45 6.76
N TYR A 91 -14.19 -4.55 7.07
CA TYR A 91 -13.59 -4.45 8.39
C TYR A 91 -14.62 -4.24 9.49
N VAL A 92 -15.54 -3.26 9.32
CA VAL A 92 -16.59 -2.97 10.29
C VAL A 92 -17.57 -4.14 10.40
N GLY A 93 -18.00 -4.73 9.27
CA GLY A 93 -18.91 -5.86 9.25
C GLY A 93 -18.34 -7.10 9.93
N LEU A 94 -17.12 -7.47 9.61
CA LEU A 94 -16.43 -8.61 10.22
C LEU A 94 -16.17 -8.38 11.71
N SER A 95 -15.80 -7.18 12.11
CA SER A 95 -15.61 -6.82 13.52
C SER A 95 -16.94 -6.91 14.29
N ALA A 96 -18.04 -6.41 13.73
CA ALA A 96 -19.35 -6.52 14.35
C ALA A 96 -19.83 -7.97 14.47
N MET A 97 -19.52 -8.82 13.49
CA MET A 97 -19.82 -10.26 13.56
C MET A 97 -18.98 -10.98 14.62
N ALA A 98 -17.71 -10.63 14.75
CA ALA A 98 -16.78 -11.28 15.68
C ALA A 98 -17.02 -10.86 17.15
N PHE A 99 -17.27 -9.57 17.37
CA PHE A 99 -17.32 -8.98 18.72
C PHE A 99 -18.73 -8.55 19.16
N GLY A 100 -19.74 -8.67 18.30
CA GLY A 100 -21.12 -8.34 18.62
C GLY A 100 -21.38 -6.82 18.78
N PRO A 101 -22.44 -6.43 19.53
CA PRO A 101 -22.92 -5.04 19.60
C PRO A 101 -21.88 -4.02 20.12
N ASN A 102 -20.92 -4.49 20.88
CA ASN A 102 -19.87 -3.64 21.50
C ASN A 102 -18.55 -3.66 20.73
N PHE A 103 -18.57 -4.05 19.45
CA PHE A 103 -17.37 -4.25 18.65
C PHE A 103 -16.43 -3.03 18.59
N VAL A 104 -16.96 -1.82 18.74
CA VAL A 104 -16.14 -0.59 18.70
C VAL A 104 -15.04 -0.58 19.74
N SER A 105 -15.29 -1.11 20.95
CA SER A 105 -14.27 -1.22 22.00
C SER A 105 -13.22 -2.30 21.72
N SER A 106 -13.53 -3.24 20.84
CA SER A 106 -12.63 -4.35 20.45
C SER A 106 -11.94 -4.12 19.09
N LEU A 107 -12.15 -2.95 18.46
CA LEU A 107 -11.45 -2.61 17.20
C LEU A 107 -9.92 -2.66 17.31
N PRO A 108 -9.27 -2.30 18.45
CA PRO A 108 -7.83 -2.45 18.59
C PRO A 108 -7.30 -3.89 18.50
N ASP A 109 -8.17 -4.87 18.72
CA ASP A 109 -7.81 -6.30 18.63
C ASP A 109 -8.14 -6.89 17.23
N ALA A 110 -8.79 -6.12 16.38
CA ALA A 110 -9.18 -6.53 15.05
C ALA A 110 -8.15 -6.07 14.02
N THR A 111 -7.62 -7.02 13.26
CA THR A 111 -6.76 -6.74 12.11
C THR A 111 -7.47 -7.14 10.84
N TYR A 112 -7.26 -6.40 9.76
CA TYR A 112 -7.88 -6.68 8.47
C TYR A 112 -6.92 -6.37 7.32
N GLU A 113 -6.67 -7.38 6.48
CA GLU A 113 -5.96 -7.23 5.23
C GLU A 113 -6.98 -7.17 4.09
N GLY A 114 -7.18 -5.96 3.56
CA GLY A 114 -8.15 -5.69 2.51
C GLY A 114 -7.55 -5.67 1.11
N LEU A 115 -8.36 -5.24 0.14
CA LEU A 115 -7.96 -5.15 -1.27
C LEU A 115 -6.96 -4.01 -1.51
N ILE A 116 -7.12 -2.90 -0.80
CA ILE A 116 -6.28 -1.70 -0.96
C ILE A 116 -5.61 -1.28 0.36
N ASN A 117 -6.19 -1.63 1.50
CA ASN A 117 -5.76 -1.18 2.82
C ASN A 117 -5.37 -2.35 3.73
N SER A 118 -4.40 -2.11 4.62
CA SER A 118 -4.25 -2.88 5.86
C SER A 118 -4.80 -2.04 7.01
N ILE A 119 -5.66 -2.62 7.84
CA ILE A 119 -6.29 -1.91 8.95
C ILE A 119 -5.88 -2.58 10.25
N HIS A 120 -5.07 -1.86 11.02
CA HIS A 120 -4.62 -2.23 12.36
C HIS A 120 -4.86 -1.05 13.29
N ILE A 121 -5.97 -1.06 14.00
CA ILE A 121 -6.28 0.03 14.91
C ILE A 121 -5.48 -0.15 16.21
N ARG A 122 -4.64 0.82 16.51
CA ARG A 122 -3.96 0.89 17.81
C ARG A 122 -4.75 1.77 18.78
N GLY A 123 -5.10 1.19 19.91
CA GLY A 123 -5.68 1.89 21.04
C GLY A 123 -4.62 2.11 22.13
N GLY A 124 -4.75 3.16 22.95
CA GLY A 124 -3.86 3.38 24.09
C GLY A 124 -3.36 4.80 24.28
N GLY A 125 -3.83 5.74 23.49
CA GLY A 125 -3.56 7.16 23.65
C GLY A 125 -4.84 7.98 23.65
N SER A 126 -4.71 9.29 23.51
CA SER A 126 -5.84 10.23 23.41
C SER A 126 -6.68 10.05 22.15
N ALA A 127 -6.15 9.36 21.11
CA ALA A 127 -6.87 9.05 19.89
C ALA A 127 -6.38 7.71 19.29
N PRO A 128 -7.30 6.80 18.90
CA PRO A 128 -6.93 5.61 18.15
C PRO A 128 -6.44 6.01 16.75
N TYR A 129 -5.49 5.25 16.19
CA TYR A 129 -4.95 5.44 14.85
C TYR A 129 -4.75 4.09 14.13
N ASN A 130 -4.72 4.12 12.81
CA ASN A 130 -4.37 2.96 12.00
C ASN A 130 -2.86 2.96 11.74
N ASP A 131 -2.15 1.90 12.10
CA ASP A 131 -0.74 1.69 11.77
C ASP A 131 -0.52 0.64 10.67
N GLY A 132 -1.58 0.22 10.00
CA GLY A 132 -1.52 -0.69 8.87
C GLY A 132 -0.83 -0.01 7.68
N ILE A 133 0.43 -0.37 7.45
CA ILE A 133 1.25 0.09 6.33
C ILE A 133 1.54 -1.11 5.44
N ARG A 134 1.39 -0.91 4.13
CA ARG A 134 1.80 -1.86 3.10
C ARG A 134 3.16 -1.46 2.56
N PHE A 135 3.97 -2.45 2.27
CA PHE A 135 5.20 -2.26 1.54
C PHE A 135 5.01 -2.76 0.11
N VAL A 136 5.35 -1.93 -0.84
CA VAL A 136 5.28 -2.27 -2.26
C VAL A 136 6.69 -2.35 -2.81
N VAL A 137 7.00 -3.43 -3.48
CA VAL A 137 8.27 -3.64 -4.18
C VAL A 137 8.07 -3.43 -5.67
N ILE A 138 9.00 -2.74 -6.32
CA ILE A 138 9.03 -2.65 -7.77
C ILE A 138 9.96 -3.74 -8.27
N TYR A 139 9.41 -4.62 -9.09
CA TYR A 139 10.13 -5.68 -9.77
C TYR A 139 9.75 -5.67 -11.26
N GLU A 140 10.76 -5.67 -12.14
CA GLU A 140 10.55 -5.58 -13.60
C GLU A 140 9.57 -4.46 -14.02
N ASP A 141 9.79 -3.26 -13.48
CA ASP A 141 8.96 -2.07 -13.70
C ASP A 141 7.49 -2.22 -13.25
N THR A 142 7.17 -3.25 -12.48
CA THR A 142 5.81 -3.52 -12.00
C THR A 142 5.79 -3.48 -10.47
N PRO A 143 4.87 -2.70 -9.88
CA PRO A 143 4.71 -2.68 -8.44
C PRO A 143 3.91 -3.89 -7.96
N HIS A 144 4.42 -4.58 -6.95
CA HIS A 144 3.81 -5.73 -6.28
C HIS A 144 3.75 -5.53 -4.78
N LEU A 145 2.75 -6.10 -4.14
CA LEU A 145 2.70 -6.12 -2.69
C LEU A 145 3.85 -7.00 -2.16
N PHE A 146 4.65 -6.44 -1.25
CA PHE A 146 5.69 -7.19 -0.57
C PHE A 146 5.05 -8.05 0.52
N ASN A 147 4.84 -9.32 0.21
CA ASN A 147 4.37 -10.32 1.17
C ASN A 147 5.58 -10.98 1.84
N GLN A 148 5.59 -10.95 3.17
CA GLN A 148 6.58 -11.71 3.96
C GLN A 148 6.27 -13.21 3.93
#